data_4f885b6cb085d6db482496498d187586
#
_entry.id   4f885b6cb085d6db482496498d187586
#
_cell.length_a   1.000
_cell.length_b   1.000
_cell.length_c   1.000
_cell.angle_alpha   90.00
_cell.angle_beta   90.00
_cell.angle_gamma   90.00
#
_symmetry.space_group_name_H-M   'P 1'
#
loop_
_entity.id
_entity.type
_entity.pdbx_description
1 polymer ?
#
loop_
_entity_poly.entity_id
_entity_poly.type
_entity_poly.pdbx_seq_one_letter_code
_entity_poly.pdbx_strand_id
1 'polypeptide(L)'
;LSRGDKPRVQRKGQPQGLGRPIVDIVQPPPSNVTTASAVEAVVATVIAEMSPHLLEESRNIRDVLEREIAELGGDSQLLELLGASIEGNVDTVFHVLQHGITADHLHAPSAAMEYARRLAQHAIPVTALVRAYRLGQTTLLDRIFARLEASHIDPVLGLQVSHHIVSISSAYIDWISEQVVTAYQVEHERWIANRNNVRATRIRDLLSNSGSTDDNQASQAIGYQLDRHHCAAILWMDKPRSDRDGLPVLEQLARRMCETLDENPTPLFVAADNLTAWVWIPTGRGAGRLDVNNVRQLVDDRFGGAT
;
A
#
# COMPACT_ATOMS: atom_id res chain seq x y z
N LEU A 1 39.24 -35.00 77.63
CA LEU A 1 39.74 -33.99 78.60
C LEU A 1 39.17 -32.68 78.09
N SER A 2 38.31 -31.99 78.68
CA SER A 2 37.93 -31.43 79.96
C SER A 2 36.91 -30.35 79.61
N ARG A 3 35.72 -30.47 79.97
CA ARG A 3 34.97 -29.80 81.07
C ARG A 3 35.23 -28.32 81.25
N GLY A 4 34.15 -27.56 81.25
CA GLY A 4 33.97 -26.27 81.94
C GLY A 4 32.87 -25.46 81.18
N ASP A 5 31.83 -25.24 81.55
CA ASP A 5 31.06 -24.85 82.76
C ASP A 5 30.21 -23.61 82.39
N LYS A 6 28.93 -23.68 82.64
CA LYS A 6 27.96 -22.59 82.54
C LYS A 6 28.16 -21.60 83.71
N PRO A 7 27.70 -20.36 83.51
CA PRO A 7 26.70 -19.91 84.47
C PRO A 7 25.46 -19.24 83.86
N ARG A 8 24.46 -19.38 84.60
CA ARG A 8 23.08 -18.94 84.63
C ARG A 8 23.02 -17.50 85.19
N VAL A 9 22.33 -16.57 84.50
CA VAL A 9 21.78 -15.38 85.16
C VAL A 9 20.54 -14.87 84.50
N GLN A 10 19.44 -14.97 85.15
CA GLN A 10 18.32 -14.08 85.50
C GLN A 10 17.49 -13.37 84.41
N ARG A 11 16.24 -13.70 84.54
CA ARG A 11 15.04 -12.95 84.03
C ARG A 11 14.97 -11.56 84.66
N LYS A 12 14.66 -10.55 83.85
CA LYS A 12 13.85 -9.42 84.30
C LYS A 12 13.22 -8.70 83.06
N GLY A 13 11.90 -8.42 83.15
CA GLY A 13 11.27 -7.21 82.67
C GLY A 13 10.56 -7.34 81.28
N GLN A 14 9.28 -7.69 81.29
CA GLN A 14 8.36 -7.19 80.27
C GLN A 14 8.18 -5.67 80.38
N PRO A 15 8.04 -4.94 79.32
CA PRO A 15 7.06 -3.87 79.24
C PRO A 15 5.96 -4.19 78.25
N GLN A 16 4.78 -3.84 78.69
CA GLN A 16 3.49 -3.88 77.97
C GLN A 16 3.45 -2.87 76.83
N GLY A 17 2.74 -3.22 75.75
CA GLY A 17 1.89 -2.34 75.00
C GLY A 17 2.57 -1.39 74.03
N LEU A 18 2.65 -1.82 72.73
CA LEU A 18 2.61 -0.88 71.59
C LEU A 18 1.83 -1.56 70.47
N GLY A 19 0.90 -0.81 69.91
CA GLY A 19 -0.14 -1.20 69.02
C GLY A 19 0.32 -2.04 67.83
N ARG A 20 -0.52 -2.99 67.43
CA ARG A 20 -0.45 -3.67 66.16
C ARG A 20 -0.46 -2.62 65.05
N PRO A 21 0.48 -2.60 64.10
CA PRO A 21 0.27 -1.87 62.85
C PRO A 21 -0.91 -2.52 62.12
N ILE A 22 -1.94 -1.73 61.88
CA ILE A 22 -2.97 -2.07 60.92
C ILE A 22 -2.25 -2.07 59.54
N VAL A 23 -1.88 -3.22 59.09
CA VAL A 23 -1.52 -3.41 57.67
C VAL A 23 -2.85 -3.38 56.93
N ASP A 24 -3.18 -2.21 56.39
CA ASP A 24 -4.18 -2.14 55.31
C ASP A 24 -3.70 -3.07 54.24
N ILE A 25 -4.37 -4.22 54.13
CA ILE A 25 -4.27 -5.10 52.97
C ILE A 25 -4.90 -4.32 51.83
N VAL A 26 -4.06 -3.57 51.11
CA VAL A 26 -4.45 -3.05 49.78
C VAL A 26 -4.91 -4.29 48.98
N GLN A 27 -6.19 -4.43 48.79
CA GLN A 27 -6.73 -5.44 47.92
C GLN A 27 -6.02 -5.28 46.57
N PRO A 28 -5.53 -6.37 45.95
CA PRO A 28 -4.98 -6.29 44.62
C PRO A 28 -6.08 -5.72 43.68
N PRO A 29 -5.71 -4.89 42.71
CA PRO A 29 -6.66 -4.33 41.77
C PRO A 29 -7.44 -5.50 41.12
N PRO A 30 -8.73 -5.29 40.80
CA PRO A 30 -9.57 -6.32 40.19
C PRO A 30 -8.85 -6.91 39.00
N SER A 31 -8.88 -8.23 38.91
CA SER A 31 -8.15 -9.04 37.93
C SER A 31 -8.31 -8.47 36.51
N ASN A 32 -7.23 -8.40 35.71
CA ASN A 32 -7.17 -7.93 34.32
C ASN A 32 -8.30 -8.49 33.41
N VAL A 33 -8.86 -9.64 33.71
CA VAL A 33 -9.97 -10.29 33.01
C VAL A 33 -11.29 -9.48 33.12
N THR A 34 -11.58 -8.90 34.28
CA THR A 34 -12.80 -8.10 34.48
C THR A 34 -12.74 -6.76 33.75
N THR A 35 -11.55 -6.19 33.64
CA THR A 35 -11.34 -4.92 32.94
C THR A 35 -11.40 -5.10 31.42
N ALA A 36 -10.82 -6.18 30.88
CA ALA A 36 -10.88 -6.49 29.45
C ALA A 36 -12.32 -6.69 28.99
N SER A 37 -13.13 -7.46 29.72
CA SER A 37 -14.55 -7.66 29.43
C SER A 37 -15.37 -6.36 29.52
N ALA A 38 -15.02 -5.44 30.40
CA ALA A 38 -15.68 -4.14 30.49
C ALA A 38 -15.36 -3.25 29.28
N VAL A 39 -14.09 -3.25 28.81
CA VAL A 39 -13.65 -2.54 27.61
C VAL A 39 -14.41 -3.06 26.37
N GLU A 40 -14.44 -4.37 26.18
CA GLU A 40 -15.14 -5.01 25.05
C GLU A 40 -16.64 -4.68 25.06
N ALA A 41 -17.28 -4.71 26.22
CA ALA A 41 -18.70 -4.37 26.36
C ALA A 41 -19.01 -2.91 25.97
N VAL A 42 -18.15 -1.96 26.38
CA VAL A 42 -18.31 -0.54 26.01
C VAL A 42 -18.10 -0.36 24.52
N VAL A 43 -17.05 -0.97 23.94
CA VAL A 43 -16.80 -0.92 22.49
C VAL A 43 -17.99 -1.46 21.72
N ALA A 44 -18.49 -2.64 22.07
CA ALA A 44 -19.65 -3.24 21.44
C ALA A 44 -20.90 -2.34 21.51
N THR A 45 -21.12 -1.66 22.64
CA THR A 45 -22.23 -0.73 22.82
C THR A 45 -22.10 0.48 21.90
N VAL A 46 -20.94 1.15 21.88
CA VAL A 46 -20.69 2.32 21.03
C VAL A 46 -20.84 1.97 19.55
N ILE A 47 -20.29 0.83 19.12
CA ILE A 47 -20.42 0.39 17.72
C ILE A 47 -21.86 -0.01 17.38
N ALA A 48 -22.59 -0.66 18.28
CA ALA A 48 -24.00 -0.99 18.06
C ALA A 48 -24.89 0.27 17.87
N GLU A 49 -24.56 1.38 18.53
CA GLU A 49 -25.23 2.67 18.32
C GLU A 49 -24.88 3.31 16.98
N MET A 50 -23.67 3.09 16.45
CA MET A 50 -23.21 3.64 15.16
C MET A 50 -23.63 2.80 13.96
N SER A 51 -23.80 1.49 14.12
CA SER A 51 -24.14 0.56 13.03
C SER A 51 -25.39 0.94 12.22
N PRO A 52 -26.49 1.44 12.80
CA PRO A 52 -27.63 1.92 12.03
C PRO A 52 -27.32 3.14 11.13
N HIS A 53 -26.23 3.85 11.41
CA HIS A 53 -25.79 5.05 10.70
C HIS A 53 -24.61 4.77 9.75
N LEU A 54 -24.29 3.51 9.45
CA LEU A 54 -23.15 3.10 8.62
C LEU A 54 -23.08 3.86 7.29
N LEU A 55 -24.19 4.03 6.60
CA LEU A 55 -24.24 4.76 5.33
C LEU A 55 -23.93 6.26 5.49
N GLU A 56 -24.33 6.86 6.60
CA GLU A 56 -24.01 8.26 6.91
C GLU A 56 -22.51 8.42 7.21
N GLU A 57 -21.95 7.54 8.03
CA GLU A 57 -20.53 7.54 8.35
C GLU A 57 -19.67 7.29 7.09
N SER A 58 -20.11 6.38 6.23
CA SER A 58 -19.42 6.11 4.95
C SER A 58 -19.45 7.31 4.01
N ARG A 59 -20.57 8.04 3.94
CA ARG A 59 -20.65 9.29 3.14
C ARG A 59 -19.75 10.37 3.71
N ASN A 60 -19.70 10.57 5.01
CA ASN A 60 -18.80 11.53 5.65
C ASN A 60 -17.32 11.25 5.30
N ILE A 61 -16.92 9.98 5.37
CA ILE A 61 -15.56 9.57 4.97
C ILE A 61 -15.34 9.87 3.49
N ARG A 62 -16.26 9.50 2.60
CA ARG A 62 -16.15 9.75 1.16
C ARG A 62 -15.98 11.24 0.86
N ASP A 63 -16.81 12.10 1.44
CA ASP A 63 -16.75 13.55 1.23
C ASP A 63 -15.41 14.15 1.67
N VAL A 64 -14.80 13.60 2.74
CA VAL A 64 -13.45 13.98 3.17
C VAL A 64 -12.41 13.50 2.16
N LEU A 65 -12.49 12.26 1.67
CA LEU A 65 -11.52 11.72 0.71
C LEU A 65 -11.56 12.46 -0.62
N GLU A 66 -12.75 12.75 -1.15
CA GLU A 66 -12.93 13.51 -2.41
C GLU A 66 -12.37 14.92 -2.31
N ARG A 67 -12.51 15.59 -1.16
CA ARG A 67 -11.98 16.92 -0.93
C ARG A 67 -10.47 16.97 -0.78
N GLU A 68 -9.90 15.99 -0.07
CA GLU A 68 -8.49 16.00 0.33
C GLU A 68 -7.56 15.28 -0.67
N ILE A 69 -8.10 14.43 -1.56
CA ILE A 69 -7.34 13.61 -2.51
C ILE A 69 -7.90 13.84 -3.90
N ALA A 70 -7.38 14.85 -4.59
CA ALA A 70 -7.87 15.26 -5.92
C ALA A 70 -7.82 14.13 -6.96
N GLU A 71 -6.88 13.21 -6.84
CA GLU A 71 -6.68 12.06 -7.74
C GLU A 71 -7.85 11.06 -7.70
N LEU A 72 -8.65 11.06 -6.63
CA LEU A 72 -9.80 10.16 -6.48
C LEU A 72 -11.10 10.75 -7.04
N GLY A 73 -11.09 12.03 -7.44
CA GLY A 73 -12.22 12.71 -8.03
C GLY A 73 -12.29 12.55 -9.55
N GLY A 74 -13.47 12.68 -10.12
CA GLY A 74 -13.67 12.95 -11.55
C GLY A 74 -14.36 11.86 -12.39
N ASP A 75 -14.21 10.58 -12.08
CA ASP A 75 -14.91 9.48 -12.78
C ASP A 75 -16.07 8.96 -11.92
N SER A 76 -17.30 9.03 -12.44
CA SER A 76 -18.51 8.60 -11.70
C SER A 76 -18.47 7.12 -11.30
N GLN A 77 -17.91 6.24 -12.14
CA GLN A 77 -17.78 4.82 -11.82
C GLN A 77 -16.75 4.57 -10.72
N LEU A 78 -15.65 5.31 -10.74
CA LEU A 78 -14.66 5.24 -9.65
C LEU A 78 -15.23 5.78 -8.34
N LEU A 79 -16.05 6.83 -8.37
CA LEU A 79 -16.71 7.37 -7.18
C LEU A 79 -17.76 6.41 -6.59
N GLU A 80 -18.50 5.69 -7.42
CA GLU A 80 -19.41 4.63 -6.95
C GLU A 80 -18.63 3.49 -6.26
N LEU A 81 -17.55 3.01 -6.89
CA LEU A 81 -16.69 1.98 -6.31
C LEU A 81 -16.00 2.45 -5.04
N LEU A 82 -15.56 3.72 -4.98
CA LEU A 82 -15.01 4.31 -3.76
C LEU A 82 -16.05 4.24 -2.63
N GLY A 83 -17.30 4.66 -2.89
CA GLY A 83 -18.39 4.59 -1.92
C GLY A 83 -18.60 3.17 -1.41
N ALA A 84 -18.76 2.20 -2.32
CA ALA A 84 -18.94 0.79 -1.96
C ALA A 84 -17.74 0.19 -1.21
N SER A 85 -16.51 0.61 -1.58
CA SER A 85 -15.30 0.23 -0.87
C SER A 85 -15.27 0.76 0.56
N ILE A 86 -15.65 2.03 0.77
CA ILE A 86 -15.72 2.64 2.11
C ILE A 86 -16.77 1.92 2.95
N GLU A 87 -17.98 1.71 2.43
CA GLU A 87 -19.05 0.99 3.12
C GLU A 87 -18.60 -0.40 3.58
N GLY A 88 -17.98 -1.18 2.70
CA GLY A 88 -17.47 -2.50 3.04
C GLY A 88 -16.36 -2.48 4.10
N ASN A 89 -15.49 -1.48 4.07
CA ASN A 89 -14.42 -1.34 5.06
C ASN A 89 -14.98 -0.90 6.42
N VAL A 90 -15.91 0.07 6.46
CA VAL A 90 -16.55 0.54 7.71
C VAL A 90 -17.35 -0.59 8.36
N ASP A 91 -18.15 -1.33 7.57
CA ASP A 91 -18.89 -2.49 8.04
C ASP A 91 -17.97 -3.55 8.66
N THR A 92 -16.85 -3.86 7.98
CA THR A 92 -15.86 -4.81 8.49
C THR A 92 -15.22 -4.32 9.79
N VAL A 93 -14.82 -3.05 9.89
CA VAL A 93 -14.25 -2.48 11.12
C VAL A 93 -15.26 -2.53 12.26
N PHE A 94 -16.52 -2.18 12.01
CA PHE A 94 -17.56 -2.28 13.01
C PHE A 94 -17.76 -3.72 13.49
N HIS A 95 -17.78 -4.66 12.56
CA HIS A 95 -17.90 -6.08 12.90
C HIS A 95 -16.72 -6.60 13.73
N VAL A 96 -15.50 -6.23 13.36
CA VAL A 96 -14.29 -6.59 14.12
C VAL A 96 -14.29 -6.00 15.52
N LEU A 97 -14.64 -4.71 15.66
CA LEU A 97 -14.72 -4.03 16.95
C LEU A 97 -15.84 -4.61 17.85
N GLN A 98 -16.95 -5.01 17.26
CA GLN A 98 -18.10 -5.53 18.02
C GLN A 98 -17.90 -6.97 18.49
N HIS A 99 -17.18 -7.80 17.71
CA HIS A 99 -17.09 -9.24 17.94
C HIS A 99 -15.67 -9.73 18.25
N GLY A 100 -14.66 -8.85 18.27
CA GLY A 100 -13.27 -9.22 18.60
C GLY A 100 -12.64 -10.17 17.59
N ILE A 101 -13.03 -10.10 16.31
CA ILE A 101 -12.53 -11.02 15.26
C ILE A 101 -11.10 -10.68 14.90
N THR A 102 -10.24 -11.69 14.79
CA THR A 102 -8.83 -11.53 14.39
C THR A 102 -8.69 -11.43 12.88
N ALA A 103 -7.63 -10.75 12.41
CA ALA A 103 -7.35 -10.52 10.99
C ALA A 103 -7.30 -11.80 10.14
N ASP A 104 -6.88 -12.93 10.72
CA ASP A 104 -6.75 -14.24 10.03
C ASP A 104 -8.09 -14.79 9.52
N HIS A 105 -9.21 -14.30 10.03
CA HIS A 105 -10.56 -14.72 9.64
C HIS A 105 -11.28 -13.68 8.77
N LEU A 106 -10.59 -12.60 8.39
CA LEU A 106 -11.18 -11.54 7.58
C LEU A 106 -10.98 -11.80 6.09
N HIS A 107 -11.98 -11.38 5.33
CA HIS A 107 -11.89 -11.31 3.87
C HIS A 107 -11.95 -9.85 3.46
N ALA A 108 -11.03 -9.43 2.59
CA ALA A 108 -11.06 -8.07 2.07
C ALA A 108 -12.37 -7.81 1.32
N PRO A 109 -13.05 -6.69 1.55
CA PRO A 109 -14.26 -6.34 0.82
C PRO A 109 -14.04 -6.38 -0.69
N SER A 110 -14.90 -7.05 -1.43
CA SER A 110 -14.77 -7.20 -2.88
C SER A 110 -14.72 -5.86 -3.61
N ALA A 111 -15.49 -4.88 -3.14
CA ALA A 111 -15.48 -3.53 -3.68
C ALA A 111 -14.13 -2.83 -3.46
N ALA A 112 -13.46 -3.05 -2.32
CA ALA A 112 -12.14 -2.49 -2.06
C ALA A 112 -11.08 -3.07 -3.01
N MET A 113 -11.13 -4.37 -3.25
CA MET A 113 -10.24 -5.05 -4.19
C MET A 113 -10.46 -4.60 -5.64
N GLU A 114 -11.73 -4.44 -6.05
CA GLU A 114 -12.06 -3.95 -7.39
C GLU A 114 -11.68 -2.48 -7.56
N TYR A 115 -11.90 -1.66 -6.54
CA TYR A 115 -11.49 -0.26 -6.55
C TYR A 115 -9.96 -0.13 -6.76
N ALA A 116 -9.16 -0.92 -6.04
CA ALA A 116 -7.71 -0.94 -6.20
C ALA A 116 -7.28 -1.30 -7.63
N ARG A 117 -7.95 -2.31 -8.26
CA ARG A 117 -7.68 -2.68 -9.65
C ARG A 117 -8.04 -1.54 -10.62
N ARG A 118 -9.18 -0.88 -10.41
CA ARG A 118 -9.59 0.25 -11.28
C ARG A 118 -8.63 1.42 -11.18
N LEU A 119 -8.16 1.75 -9.98
CA LEU A 119 -7.13 2.78 -9.82
C LEU A 119 -5.86 2.45 -10.63
N ALA A 120 -5.43 1.18 -10.62
CA ALA A 120 -4.28 0.72 -11.40
C ALA A 120 -4.51 0.88 -12.92
N GLN A 121 -5.71 0.55 -13.43
CA GLN A 121 -6.08 0.69 -14.83
C GLN A 121 -6.14 2.16 -15.29
N HIS A 122 -6.52 3.07 -14.38
CA HIS A 122 -6.59 4.51 -14.64
C HIS A 122 -5.26 5.24 -14.36
N ALA A 123 -4.20 4.49 -14.04
CA ALA A 123 -2.87 5.03 -13.71
C ALA A 123 -2.89 6.03 -12.52
N ILE A 124 -3.85 5.91 -11.62
CA ILE A 124 -3.90 6.68 -10.38
C ILE A 124 -2.86 6.12 -9.42
N PRO A 125 -1.97 6.94 -8.83
CA PRO A 125 -0.87 6.44 -8.02
C PRO A 125 -1.34 5.64 -6.80
N VAL A 126 -0.66 4.54 -6.48
CA VAL A 126 -0.95 3.71 -5.29
C VAL A 126 -0.85 4.51 -3.97
N THR A 127 -0.05 5.58 -3.98
CA THR A 127 0.07 6.50 -2.84
C THR A 127 -1.24 7.20 -2.50
N ALA A 128 -2.09 7.49 -3.50
CA ALA A 128 -3.43 8.05 -3.28
C ALA A 128 -4.32 7.04 -2.53
N LEU A 129 -4.25 5.74 -2.90
CA LEU A 129 -4.96 4.66 -2.21
C LEU A 129 -4.53 4.52 -0.75
N VAL A 130 -3.22 4.48 -0.48
CA VAL A 130 -2.67 4.39 0.88
C VAL A 130 -3.07 5.62 1.72
N ARG A 131 -3.04 6.82 1.12
CA ARG A 131 -3.48 8.06 1.78
C ARG A 131 -4.97 8.01 2.12
N ALA A 132 -5.81 7.45 1.23
CA ALA A 132 -7.23 7.29 1.46
C ALA A 132 -7.53 6.39 2.68
N TYR A 133 -6.85 5.27 2.83
CA TYR A 133 -7.01 4.39 4.01
C TYR A 133 -6.64 5.10 5.31
N ARG A 134 -5.53 5.84 5.34
CA ARG A 134 -5.11 6.59 6.53
C ARG A 134 -6.10 7.69 6.90
N LEU A 135 -6.54 8.46 5.90
CA LEU A 135 -7.48 9.55 6.12
C LEU A 135 -8.86 9.02 6.52
N GLY A 136 -9.31 7.94 5.88
CA GLY A 136 -10.55 7.24 6.24
C GLY A 136 -10.52 6.73 7.68
N GLN A 137 -9.41 6.12 8.11
CA GLN A 137 -9.22 5.67 9.50
C GLN A 137 -9.32 6.85 10.47
N THR A 138 -8.60 7.94 10.22
CA THR A 138 -8.64 9.11 11.10
C THR A 138 -10.06 9.66 11.22
N THR A 139 -10.75 9.82 10.09
CA THR A 139 -12.13 10.31 10.06
C THR A 139 -13.08 9.40 10.85
N LEU A 140 -12.95 8.08 10.69
CA LEU A 140 -13.77 7.12 11.44
C LEU A 140 -13.49 7.15 12.94
N LEU A 141 -12.21 7.20 13.33
CA LEU A 141 -11.81 7.29 14.74
C LEU A 141 -12.36 8.55 15.41
N ASP A 142 -12.29 9.71 14.73
CA ASP A 142 -12.83 10.97 15.26
C ASP A 142 -14.35 10.85 15.54
N ARG A 143 -15.08 10.15 14.66
CA ARG A 143 -16.52 9.88 14.85
C ARG A 143 -16.79 8.96 16.03
N ILE A 144 -16.03 7.87 16.16
CA ILE A 144 -16.13 6.92 17.27
C ILE A 144 -15.82 7.62 18.60
N PHE A 145 -14.76 8.43 18.64
CA PHE A 145 -14.36 9.15 19.85
C PHE A 145 -15.39 10.21 20.27
N ALA A 146 -15.96 10.94 19.32
CA ALA A 146 -17.05 11.87 19.62
C ALA A 146 -18.26 11.14 20.27
N ARG A 147 -18.57 9.92 19.82
CA ARG A 147 -19.63 9.11 20.40
C ARG A 147 -19.24 8.60 21.80
N LEU A 148 -17.99 8.20 21.99
CA LEU A 148 -17.46 7.75 23.26
C LEU A 148 -17.48 8.88 24.31
N GLU A 149 -17.10 10.10 23.94
CA GLU A 149 -17.19 11.30 24.79
C GLU A 149 -18.62 11.58 25.25
N ALA A 150 -19.59 11.43 24.34
CA ALA A 150 -21.02 11.64 24.64
C ALA A 150 -21.59 10.57 25.60
N SER A 151 -20.98 9.40 25.73
CA SER A 151 -21.45 8.32 26.61
C SER A 151 -21.09 8.49 28.09
N HIS A 152 -20.33 9.54 28.49
CA HIS A 152 -20.03 9.92 29.87
C HIS A 152 -19.48 8.78 30.74
N ILE A 153 -18.63 7.91 30.18
CA ILE A 153 -18.01 6.79 30.90
C ILE A 153 -16.86 7.29 31.82
N ASP A 154 -16.46 6.44 32.76
CA ASP A 154 -15.28 6.73 33.60
C ASP A 154 -14.04 7.05 32.75
N PRO A 155 -13.27 8.11 33.07
CA PRO A 155 -12.14 8.55 32.26
C PRO A 155 -11.04 7.49 32.08
N VAL A 156 -10.81 6.65 33.10
CA VAL A 156 -9.77 5.59 33.03
C VAL A 156 -10.25 4.49 32.10
N LEU A 157 -11.51 4.08 32.19
CA LEU A 157 -12.11 3.12 31.28
C LEU A 157 -12.15 3.69 29.85
N GLY A 158 -12.51 4.98 29.69
CA GLY A 158 -12.51 5.66 28.40
C GLY A 158 -11.15 5.64 27.69
N LEU A 159 -10.06 5.84 28.42
CA LEU A 159 -8.70 5.73 27.89
C LEU A 159 -8.38 4.30 27.40
N GLN A 160 -8.78 3.29 28.19
CA GLN A 160 -8.57 1.88 27.83
C GLN A 160 -9.39 1.48 26.59
N VAL A 161 -10.64 1.92 26.51
CA VAL A 161 -11.52 1.74 25.35
C VAL A 161 -10.91 2.41 24.11
N SER A 162 -10.44 3.65 24.23
CA SER A 162 -9.82 4.37 23.11
C SER A 162 -8.56 3.66 22.61
N HIS A 163 -7.70 3.19 23.53
CA HIS A 163 -6.52 2.41 23.16
C HIS A 163 -6.89 1.11 22.42
N HIS A 164 -7.91 0.41 22.91
CA HIS A 164 -8.39 -0.82 22.29
C HIS A 164 -8.93 -0.59 20.87
N ILE A 165 -9.74 0.45 20.65
CA ILE A 165 -10.29 0.84 19.36
C ILE A 165 -9.16 1.21 18.38
N VAL A 166 -8.20 2.02 18.81
CA VAL A 166 -7.04 2.40 17.97
C VAL A 166 -6.22 1.18 17.59
N SER A 167 -5.94 0.28 18.54
CA SER A 167 -5.15 -0.93 18.30
C SER A 167 -5.80 -1.82 17.24
N ILE A 168 -7.09 -2.12 17.39
CA ILE A 168 -7.83 -2.97 16.46
C ILE A 168 -7.97 -2.31 15.07
N SER A 169 -8.36 -1.03 15.04
CA SER A 169 -8.52 -0.32 13.77
C SER A 169 -7.20 -0.20 13.01
N SER A 170 -6.08 0.04 13.72
CA SER A 170 -4.75 0.10 13.10
C SER A 170 -4.31 -1.24 12.53
N ALA A 171 -4.55 -2.35 13.26
CA ALA A 171 -4.27 -3.69 12.77
C ALA A 171 -5.10 -4.03 11.51
N TYR A 172 -6.38 -3.63 11.50
CA TYR A 172 -7.22 -3.81 10.32
C TYR A 172 -6.71 -2.99 9.12
N ILE A 173 -6.39 -1.70 9.33
CA ILE A 173 -5.91 -0.83 8.24
C ILE A 173 -4.57 -1.33 7.68
N ASP A 174 -3.67 -1.80 8.53
CA ASP A 174 -2.40 -2.39 8.09
C ASP A 174 -2.66 -3.62 7.20
N TRP A 175 -3.47 -4.56 7.68
CA TRP A 175 -3.85 -5.76 6.94
C TRP A 175 -4.54 -5.46 5.61
N ILE A 176 -5.59 -4.61 5.59
CA ILE A 176 -6.32 -4.32 4.36
C ILE A 176 -5.49 -3.53 3.35
N SER A 177 -4.63 -2.64 3.83
CA SER A 177 -3.73 -1.87 2.98
C SER A 177 -2.78 -2.78 2.21
N GLU A 178 -2.24 -3.82 2.83
CA GLU A 178 -1.41 -4.83 2.17
C GLU A 178 -2.19 -5.56 1.05
N GLN A 179 -3.44 -5.98 1.35
CA GLN A 179 -4.28 -6.67 0.38
C GLN A 179 -4.58 -5.82 -0.87
N VAL A 180 -5.00 -4.57 -0.67
CA VAL A 180 -5.37 -3.69 -1.79
C VAL A 180 -4.16 -3.17 -2.56
N VAL A 181 -3.02 -2.94 -1.90
CA VAL A 181 -1.76 -2.58 -2.58
C VAL A 181 -1.28 -3.75 -3.45
N THR A 182 -1.36 -4.98 -2.95
CA THR A 182 -1.02 -6.17 -3.73
C THR A 182 -1.95 -6.32 -4.95
N ALA A 183 -3.27 -6.16 -4.77
CA ALA A 183 -4.21 -6.20 -5.88
C ALA A 183 -3.94 -5.11 -6.93
N TYR A 184 -3.63 -3.89 -6.47
CA TYR A 184 -3.21 -2.79 -7.34
C TYR A 184 -1.95 -3.14 -8.15
N GLN A 185 -0.91 -3.64 -7.51
CA GLN A 185 0.38 -3.96 -8.16
C GLN A 185 0.21 -5.04 -9.23
N VAL A 186 -0.48 -6.13 -8.91
CA VAL A 186 -0.75 -7.22 -9.86
C VAL A 186 -1.52 -6.72 -11.07
N GLU A 187 -2.53 -5.87 -10.87
CA GLU A 187 -3.31 -5.32 -11.98
C GLU A 187 -2.52 -4.30 -12.79
N HIS A 188 -1.72 -3.47 -12.14
CA HIS A 188 -0.86 -2.49 -12.80
C HIS A 188 0.16 -3.17 -13.72
N GLU A 189 0.80 -4.23 -13.27
CA GLU A 189 1.71 -5.04 -14.09
C GLU A 189 0.99 -5.67 -15.29
N ARG A 190 -0.21 -6.24 -15.08
CA ARG A 190 -1.04 -6.79 -16.15
C ARG A 190 -1.42 -5.74 -17.20
N TRP A 191 -1.81 -4.56 -16.73
CA TRP A 191 -2.20 -3.45 -17.59
C TRP A 191 -1.04 -2.97 -18.45
N ILE A 192 0.15 -2.81 -17.87
CA ILE A 192 1.38 -2.45 -18.60
C ILE A 192 1.71 -3.53 -19.64
N ALA A 193 1.72 -4.81 -19.25
CA ALA A 193 2.00 -5.93 -20.13
C ALA A 193 1.01 -6.00 -21.30
N ASN A 194 -0.28 -5.84 -21.03
CA ASN A 194 -1.32 -5.84 -22.07
C ASN A 194 -1.15 -4.67 -23.05
N ARG A 195 -0.89 -3.46 -22.55
CA ARG A 195 -0.64 -2.28 -23.38
C ARG A 195 0.57 -2.46 -24.29
N ASN A 196 1.64 -3.07 -23.76
CA ASN A 196 2.84 -3.38 -24.53
C ASN A 196 2.56 -4.45 -25.59
N ASN A 197 1.78 -5.49 -25.28
CA ASN A 197 1.41 -6.53 -26.23
C ASN A 197 0.55 -5.99 -27.37
N VAL A 198 -0.45 -5.16 -27.10
CA VAL A 198 -1.29 -4.51 -28.12
C VAL A 198 -0.43 -3.62 -29.02
N ARG A 199 0.50 -2.84 -28.42
CA ARG A 199 1.44 -2.00 -29.19
C ARG A 199 2.35 -2.85 -30.06
N ALA A 200 2.92 -3.93 -29.53
CA ALA A 200 3.78 -4.85 -30.27
C ALA A 200 3.05 -5.51 -31.45
N THR A 201 1.79 -5.91 -31.26
CA THR A 201 0.96 -6.48 -32.33
C THR A 201 0.71 -5.46 -33.43
N ARG A 202 0.32 -4.24 -33.09
CA ARG A 202 0.10 -3.15 -34.07
C ARG A 202 1.37 -2.85 -34.88
N ILE A 203 2.55 -2.85 -34.22
CA ILE A 203 3.81 -2.63 -34.92
C ILE A 203 4.14 -3.78 -35.88
N ARG A 204 3.91 -5.05 -35.48
CA ARG A 204 4.07 -6.19 -36.41
C ARG A 204 3.14 -6.10 -37.58
N ASP A 205 1.88 -5.70 -37.36
CA ASP A 205 0.91 -5.51 -38.42
C ASP A 205 1.36 -4.42 -39.41
N LEU A 206 1.87 -3.30 -38.92
CA LEU A 206 2.45 -2.23 -39.75
C LEU A 206 3.65 -2.70 -40.56
N LEU A 207 4.55 -3.48 -39.95
CA LEU A 207 5.73 -4.02 -40.64
C LEU A 207 5.36 -5.09 -41.67
N SER A 208 4.24 -5.80 -41.47
CA SER A 208 3.74 -6.86 -42.41
C SER A 208 2.94 -6.31 -43.55
N ASN A 209 2.21 -5.21 -43.35
CA ASN A 209 1.30 -4.60 -44.32
C ASN A 209 1.95 -3.38 -44.99
N SER A 210 2.84 -3.60 -45.93
CA SER A 210 3.63 -2.57 -46.62
C SER A 210 2.82 -1.68 -47.60
N GLY A 211 1.51 -1.40 -47.41
CA GLY A 211 0.88 -0.79 -48.54
C GLY A 211 -0.31 0.15 -48.38
N SER A 212 -0.94 0.36 -47.22
CA SER A 212 -2.17 1.19 -47.24
C SER A 212 -2.61 1.84 -45.93
N THR A 213 -1.76 1.98 -44.95
CA THR A 213 -2.14 2.67 -43.72
C THR A 213 -1.72 4.14 -43.80
N ASP A 214 -2.62 5.06 -43.50
CA ASP A 214 -2.26 6.48 -43.31
C ASP A 214 -1.26 6.60 -42.16
N ASP A 215 -0.04 7.06 -42.50
CA ASP A 215 1.08 7.18 -41.54
C ASP A 215 0.72 8.01 -40.30
N ASN A 216 -0.18 8.99 -40.44
CA ASN A 216 -0.66 9.79 -39.32
C ASN A 216 -1.56 8.97 -38.39
N GLN A 217 -2.46 8.17 -38.92
CA GLN A 217 -3.35 7.32 -38.14
C GLN A 217 -2.55 6.21 -37.45
N ALA A 218 -1.58 5.62 -38.14
CA ALA A 218 -0.66 4.64 -37.58
C ALA A 218 0.21 5.25 -36.46
N SER A 219 0.76 6.45 -36.67
CA SER A 219 1.57 7.18 -35.68
C SER A 219 0.78 7.47 -34.40
N GLN A 220 -0.47 7.91 -34.53
CA GLN A 220 -1.36 8.11 -33.37
C GLN A 220 -1.67 6.80 -32.64
N ALA A 221 -1.95 5.73 -33.37
CA ALA A 221 -2.33 4.43 -32.80
C ALA A 221 -1.21 3.77 -31.98
N ILE A 222 0.07 4.01 -32.34
CA ILE A 222 1.23 3.48 -31.62
C ILE A 222 1.89 4.52 -30.69
N GLY A 223 1.47 5.80 -30.77
CA GLY A 223 2.06 6.90 -30.01
C GLY A 223 3.52 7.16 -30.39
N TYR A 224 3.84 7.07 -31.70
CA TYR A 224 5.20 7.23 -32.22
C TYR A 224 5.17 7.78 -33.63
N GLN A 225 6.04 8.75 -33.94
CA GLN A 225 6.10 9.39 -35.25
C GLN A 225 6.76 8.49 -36.31
N LEU A 226 6.01 8.07 -37.31
CA LEU A 226 6.50 7.21 -38.38
C LEU A 226 7.09 7.97 -39.56
N ASP A 227 6.79 9.26 -39.71
CA ASP A 227 7.20 10.14 -40.79
C ASP A 227 8.65 10.64 -40.72
N ARG A 228 9.49 10.00 -39.91
CA ARG A 228 10.89 10.34 -39.69
C ARG A 228 11.82 9.24 -40.17
N HIS A 229 13.11 9.57 -40.31
CA HIS A 229 14.15 8.55 -40.43
C HIS A 229 14.37 7.86 -39.09
N HIS A 230 14.62 6.57 -39.09
CA HIS A 230 14.79 5.77 -37.91
C HIS A 230 16.07 4.92 -37.98
N CYS A 231 16.75 4.80 -36.87
CA CYS A 231 17.73 3.76 -36.64
C CYS A 231 17.04 2.62 -35.89
N ALA A 232 17.07 1.42 -36.45
CA ALA A 232 16.56 0.23 -35.79
C ALA A 232 17.70 -0.52 -35.10
N ALA A 233 17.45 -1.01 -33.90
CA ALA A 233 18.38 -1.83 -33.12
C ALA A 233 17.64 -3.01 -32.49
N ILE A 234 18.35 -4.11 -32.30
CA ILE A 234 17.91 -5.24 -31.50
C ILE A 234 18.79 -5.27 -30.26
N LEU A 235 18.17 -5.18 -29.08
CA LEU A 235 18.84 -5.29 -27.80
C LEU A 235 18.49 -6.64 -27.21
N TRP A 236 19.49 -7.38 -26.74
CA TRP A 236 19.25 -8.65 -26.06
C TRP A 236 20.23 -8.86 -24.90
N MET A 237 19.87 -9.74 -24.00
CA MET A 237 20.66 -10.13 -22.84
C MET A 237 20.76 -11.65 -22.79
N ASP A 238 21.97 -12.19 -22.74
CA ASP A 238 22.19 -13.64 -22.76
C ASP A 238 21.72 -14.31 -21.45
N LYS A 239 21.94 -13.66 -20.30
CA LYS A 239 21.52 -14.13 -18.99
C LYS A 239 21.15 -12.95 -18.07
N PRO A 240 20.01 -12.99 -17.39
CA PRO A 240 19.71 -12.01 -16.36
C PRO A 240 20.65 -12.22 -15.15
N ARG A 241 21.16 -11.13 -14.57
CA ARG A 241 21.99 -11.18 -13.35
C ARG A 241 21.13 -11.25 -12.09
N SER A 242 19.87 -10.86 -12.20
CA SER A 242 18.87 -10.91 -11.13
C SER A 242 17.45 -11.01 -11.72
N ASP A 243 16.45 -11.36 -10.90
CA ASP A 243 15.03 -11.40 -11.30
C ASP A 243 14.49 -10.03 -11.75
N ARG A 244 15.21 -8.93 -11.46
CA ARG A 244 14.87 -7.56 -11.88
C ARG A 244 15.55 -7.12 -13.17
N ASP A 245 16.45 -7.93 -13.71
CA ASP A 245 17.11 -7.68 -14.99
C ASP A 245 16.20 -8.14 -16.14
N GLY A 246 16.55 -7.70 -17.36
CA GLY A 246 15.77 -8.00 -18.56
C GLY A 246 15.20 -6.74 -19.19
N LEU A 247 13.93 -6.74 -19.55
CA LEU A 247 13.29 -5.63 -20.28
C LEU A 247 13.51 -4.24 -19.67
N PRO A 248 13.43 -4.02 -18.34
CA PRO A 248 13.67 -2.69 -17.75
C PRO A 248 15.09 -2.18 -18.01
N VAL A 249 16.07 -3.06 -17.98
CA VAL A 249 17.49 -2.72 -18.25
C VAL A 249 17.67 -2.39 -19.73
N LEU A 250 17.08 -3.17 -20.62
CA LEU A 250 17.11 -2.91 -22.06
C LEU A 250 16.40 -1.61 -22.43
N GLU A 251 15.27 -1.30 -21.78
CA GLU A 251 14.55 -0.04 -21.97
C GLU A 251 15.38 1.16 -21.51
N GLN A 252 16.04 1.05 -20.36
CA GLN A 252 16.94 2.10 -19.87
C GLN A 252 18.12 2.31 -20.81
N LEU A 253 18.68 1.23 -21.38
CA LEU A 253 19.74 1.32 -22.37
C LEU A 253 19.26 2.05 -23.64
N ALA A 254 18.07 1.69 -24.15
CA ALA A 254 17.47 2.34 -25.32
C ALA A 254 17.26 3.85 -25.09
N ARG A 255 16.82 4.26 -23.91
CA ARG A 255 16.66 5.69 -23.54
C ARG A 255 18.01 6.40 -23.52
N ARG A 256 19.04 5.80 -22.92
CA ARG A 256 20.39 6.38 -22.91
C ARG A 256 21.01 6.51 -24.29
N MET A 257 20.74 5.56 -25.20
CA MET A 257 21.16 5.69 -26.59
C MET A 257 20.54 6.93 -27.25
N CYS A 258 19.31 7.30 -26.91
CA CYS A 258 18.66 8.52 -27.39
C CYS A 258 19.26 9.80 -26.80
N GLU A 259 19.72 9.77 -25.53
CA GLU A 259 20.37 10.90 -24.86
C GLU A 259 21.68 11.32 -25.55
N THR A 260 22.28 10.42 -26.35
CA THR A 260 23.49 10.74 -27.13
C THR A 260 23.18 11.51 -28.43
N LEU A 261 21.90 11.70 -28.77
CA LEU A 261 21.46 12.42 -29.96
C LEU A 261 21.01 13.85 -29.59
N ASP A 262 21.30 14.82 -30.45
CA ASP A 262 21.06 16.25 -30.23
C ASP A 262 19.60 16.59 -29.85
N GLU A 263 18.61 15.84 -30.36
CA GLU A 263 17.18 16.07 -30.15
C GLU A 263 16.63 15.27 -28.95
N ASN A 264 17.42 14.43 -28.29
CA ASN A 264 16.99 13.52 -27.22
C ASN A 264 15.61 12.87 -27.49
N PRO A 265 15.46 12.15 -28.62
CA PRO A 265 14.16 11.62 -29.04
C PRO A 265 13.70 10.47 -28.14
N THR A 266 12.39 10.28 -28.03
CA THR A 266 11.86 9.11 -27.32
C THR A 266 11.92 7.87 -28.20
N PRO A 267 12.60 6.78 -27.82
CA PRO A 267 12.67 5.57 -28.61
C PRO A 267 11.34 4.81 -28.62
N LEU A 268 11.04 4.14 -29.72
CA LEU A 268 10.02 3.12 -29.75
C LEU A 268 10.62 1.80 -29.28
N PHE A 269 10.28 1.38 -28.08
CA PHE A 269 10.74 0.13 -27.47
C PHE A 269 9.64 -0.92 -27.55
N VAL A 270 9.95 -2.10 -28.05
CA VAL A 270 9.04 -3.24 -28.21
C VAL A 270 9.70 -4.51 -27.72
N ALA A 271 9.20 -5.08 -26.66
CA ALA A 271 9.64 -6.38 -26.20
C ALA A 271 9.33 -7.47 -27.23
N ALA A 272 10.33 -8.25 -27.61
CA ALA A 272 10.15 -9.47 -28.41
C ALA A 272 9.93 -10.68 -27.47
N ASP A 273 10.70 -10.75 -26.40
CA ASP A 273 10.57 -11.69 -25.28
C ASP A 273 11.09 -11.02 -23.99
N ASN A 274 11.28 -11.79 -22.92
CA ASN A 274 11.72 -11.26 -21.62
C ASN A 274 13.16 -10.73 -21.60
N LEU A 275 13.98 -11.09 -22.59
CA LEU A 275 15.40 -10.75 -22.67
C LEU A 275 15.78 -10.07 -23.99
N THR A 276 14.80 -9.86 -24.88
CA THR A 276 15.04 -9.29 -26.23
C THR A 276 14.03 -8.17 -26.51
N ALA A 277 14.51 -7.07 -27.04
CA ALA A 277 13.69 -5.95 -27.47
C ALA A 277 14.10 -5.42 -28.83
N TRP A 278 13.11 -4.96 -29.58
CA TRP A 278 13.29 -4.16 -30.79
C TRP A 278 13.16 -2.68 -30.42
N VAL A 279 14.09 -1.88 -30.94
CA VAL A 279 14.13 -0.44 -30.66
C VAL A 279 14.24 0.33 -31.95
N TRP A 280 13.37 1.34 -32.12
CA TRP A 280 13.49 2.32 -33.22
C TRP A 280 13.73 3.69 -32.59
N ILE A 281 14.82 4.30 -33.03
CA ILE A 281 15.25 5.61 -32.56
C ILE A 281 15.06 6.60 -33.69
N PRO A 282 14.22 7.65 -33.53
CA PRO A 282 14.08 8.68 -34.56
C PRO A 282 15.40 9.42 -34.71
N THR A 283 15.87 9.52 -35.94
CA THR A 283 17.00 10.37 -36.29
C THR A 283 16.47 11.61 -37.01
N GLY A 284 16.96 12.80 -36.65
CA GLY A 284 16.53 14.04 -37.27
C GLY A 284 16.71 14.06 -38.80
N ARG A 285 16.22 15.08 -39.46
CA ARG A 285 16.29 15.24 -40.93
C ARG A 285 17.71 15.32 -41.49
N GLY A 286 18.75 15.56 -40.66
CA GLY A 286 20.15 15.36 -41.00
C GLY A 286 20.59 14.01 -40.46
N ALA A 287 21.24 13.19 -41.24
CA ALA A 287 21.69 11.85 -40.89
C ALA A 287 22.52 11.79 -39.58
N GLY A 288 21.82 11.96 -38.44
CA GLY A 288 22.39 11.69 -37.13
C GLY A 288 22.69 10.19 -37.06
N ARG A 289 23.95 9.85 -37.18
CA ARG A 289 24.44 8.48 -37.00
C ARG A 289 24.60 8.24 -35.51
N LEU A 290 23.96 7.20 -35.01
CA LEU A 290 24.37 6.63 -33.75
C LEU A 290 25.85 6.25 -33.83
N ASP A 291 26.67 6.86 -33.00
CA ASP A 291 28.08 6.47 -32.94
C ASP A 291 28.18 5.12 -32.23
N VAL A 292 28.59 4.10 -32.97
CA VAL A 292 28.76 2.73 -32.47
C VAL A 292 29.72 2.69 -31.27
N ASN A 293 30.72 3.57 -31.21
CA ASN A 293 31.65 3.62 -30.10
C ASN A 293 30.97 4.14 -28.82
N ASN A 294 30.13 5.17 -28.95
CA ASN A 294 29.32 5.65 -27.80
C ASN A 294 28.37 4.59 -27.30
N VAL A 295 27.69 3.86 -28.18
CA VAL A 295 26.80 2.74 -27.80
C VAL A 295 27.61 1.64 -27.10
N ARG A 296 28.80 1.27 -27.64
CA ARG A 296 29.68 0.28 -27.00
C ARG A 296 30.09 0.73 -25.60
N GLN A 297 30.48 1.97 -25.41
CA GLN A 297 30.85 2.52 -24.12
C GLN A 297 29.69 2.49 -23.13
N LEU A 298 28.46 2.83 -23.56
CA LEU A 298 27.27 2.73 -22.72
C LEU A 298 26.99 1.28 -22.26
N VAL A 299 27.23 0.30 -23.12
CA VAL A 299 27.10 -1.12 -22.78
C VAL A 299 28.20 -1.56 -21.81
N ASP A 300 29.46 -1.18 -22.09
CA ASP A 300 30.61 -1.53 -21.24
C ASP A 300 30.50 -0.91 -19.83
N ASP A 301 30.10 0.36 -19.73
CA ASP A 301 29.89 1.06 -18.44
C ASP A 301 28.82 0.39 -17.58
N ARG A 302 27.77 -0.16 -18.21
CA ARG A 302 26.65 -0.77 -17.48
C ARG A 302 26.88 -2.24 -17.14
N PHE A 303 27.52 -3.00 -18.03
CA PHE A 303 27.65 -4.45 -17.94
C PHE A 303 29.08 -4.94 -17.65
N GLY A 304 30.06 -4.03 -17.56
CA GLY A 304 31.41 -4.35 -17.14
C GLY A 304 32.13 -5.30 -18.09
N GLY A 305 32.20 -4.96 -19.39
CA GLY A 305 33.08 -5.66 -20.34
C GLY A 305 32.64 -7.09 -20.65
N ALA A 306 31.38 -7.35 -20.86
CA ALA A 306 30.89 -8.58 -21.48
C ALA A 306 30.96 -8.39 -23.01
N THR A 307 31.99 -8.94 -23.60
CA THR A 307 32.16 -9.15 -25.05
C THR A 307 31.20 -10.23 -25.53
#